data_ba20b33d4454f91aff07c58a3e1308ba
#
_entry.id   ba20b33d4454f91aff07c58a3e1308ba
#
_cell.length_a   1.000
_cell.length_b   1.000
_cell.length_c   1.000
_cell.angle_alpha   90.00
_cell.angle_beta   90.00
_cell.angle_gamma   90.00
#
_symmetry.space_group_name_H-M   'P 1'
#
loop_
_entity.id
_entity.type
_entity.pdbx_description
1 polymer ?
#
loop_
_entity_poly.entity_id
_entity_poly.type
_entity_poly.pdbx_seq_one_letter_code
_entity_poly.pdbx_strand_id
1 'polypeptide(L)'
;RLTVMNENVESAINQIGVQLSSRYDMLAAALNQAKDYDVCMACNLIAKVNFHRCVITSVSTTGEVMEQEKMIQSVLEELEKMVRQHPEINENKDYSKFMEAVDSYGRMLQTSTLIYNDSVTKFNRAVCMIPAKLIAGIMGFQQCSYLENIRCK
;
A
#
# COMPACT_ATOMS: atom_id res chain seq x y z
N ARG A 1 -10.45 -13.39 -23.43
CA ARG A 1 -9.32 -12.43 -23.43
C ARG A 1 -9.53 -11.27 -22.47
N LEU A 2 -10.66 -10.56 -22.57
CA LEU A 2 -10.99 -9.45 -21.65
C LEU A 2 -11.16 -9.95 -20.22
N THR A 3 -11.74 -11.11 -20.01
CA THR A 3 -11.88 -11.75 -18.70
C THR A 3 -10.51 -11.98 -18.07
N VAL A 4 -9.53 -12.51 -18.80
CA VAL A 4 -8.16 -12.74 -18.32
C VAL A 4 -7.48 -11.41 -17.97
N MET A 5 -7.65 -10.38 -18.79
CA MET A 5 -7.09 -9.05 -18.52
C MET A 5 -7.69 -8.41 -17.26
N ASN A 6 -9.01 -8.59 -17.05
CA ASN A 6 -9.67 -8.13 -15.84
C ASN A 6 -9.16 -8.88 -14.61
N GLU A 7 -8.98 -10.19 -14.70
CA GLU A 7 -8.39 -11.01 -13.64
C GLU A 7 -6.97 -10.56 -13.30
N ASN A 8 -6.18 -10.16 -14.30
CA ASN A 8 -4.84 -9.63 -14.09
C ASN A 8 -4.87 -8.31 -13.31
N VAL A 9 -5.83 -7.43 -13.59
CA VAL A 9 -6.03 -6.19 -12.83
C VAL A 9 -6.42 -6.50 -11.39
N GLU A 10 -7.36 -7.40 -11.18
CA GLU A 10 -7.80 -7.81 -9.84
C GLU A 10 -6.68 -8.47 -9.04
N SER A 11 -5.89 -9.33 -9.68
CA SER A 11 -4.73 -9.97 -9.07
C SER A 11 -3.68 -8.95 -8.64
N ALA A 12 -3.44 -7.94 -9.47
CA ALA A 12 -2.47 -6.88 -9.19
C ALA A 12 -2.90 -6.05 -7.97
N ILE A 13 -4.17 -5.69 -7.84
CA ILE A 13 -4.64 -4.93 -6.67
C ILE A 13 -4.64 -5.79 -5.41
N ASN A 14 -4.93 -7.09 -5.51
CA ASN A 14 -4.79 -8.01 -4.38
C ASN A 14 -3.35 -8.08 -3.89
N GLN A 15 -2.38 -8.09 -4.80
CA GLN A 15 -0.96 -8.10 -4.45
C GLN A 15 -0.56 -6.81 -3.73
N ILE A 16 -1.06 -5.66 -4.16
CA ILE A 16 -0.89 -4.38 -3.48
C ILE A 16 -1.45 -4.47 -2.05
N GLY A 17 -2.63 -5.06 -1.88
CA GLY A 17 -3.26 -5.24 -0.58
C GLY A 17 -2.43 -6.09 0.37
N VAL A 18 -1.86 -7.19 -0.11
CA VAL A 18 -0.97 -8.07 0.67
C VAL A 18 0.26 -7.29 1.15
N GLN A 19 0.88 -6.51 0.27
CA GLN A 19 2.08 -5.75 0.60
C GLN A 19 1.80 -4.58 1.55
N LEU A 20 0.67 -3.90 1.39
CA LEU A 20 0.22 -2.88 2.35
C LEU A 20 -0.02 -3.49 3.73
N SER A 21 -0.71 -4.62 3.79
CA SER A 21 -0.98 -5.31 5.06
C SER A 21 0.32 -5.72 5.76
N SER A 22 1.28 -6.29 5.03
CA SER A 22 2.58 -6.67 5.56
C SER A 22 3.38 -5.46 6.04
N ARG A 23 3.33 -4.37 5.30
CA ARG A 23 3.98 -3.11 5.67
C ARG A 23 3.41 -2.54 6.96
N TYR A 24 2.08 -2.55 7.11
CA TYR A 24 1.41 -2.16 8.36
C TYR A 24 1.84 -3.02 9.54
N ASP A 25 1.89 -4.34 9.34
CA ASP A 25 2.29 -5.27 10.40
C ASP A 25 3.70 -4.99 10.90
N MET A 26 4.63 -4.72 9.98
CA MET A 26 6.01 -4.39 10.32
C MET A 26 6.11 -3.01 10.98
N LEU A 27 5.34 -2.04 10.53
CA LEU A 27 5.27 -0.71 11.16
C LEU A 27 4.72 -0.80 12.57
N ALA A 28 3.68 -1.57 12.80
CA ALA A 28 3.12 -1.80 14.13
C ALA A 28 4.14 -2.47 15.06
N ALA A 29 4.90 -3.45 14.55
CA ALA A 29 5.96 -4.11 15.30
C ALA A 29 7.08 -3.13 15.67
N ALA A 30 7.49 -2.25 14.75
CA ALA A 30 8.48 -1.21 15.02
C ALA A 30 7.99 -0.21 16.08
N LEU A 31 6.74 0.20 16.01
CA LEU A 31 6.13 1.10 16.99
C LEU A 31 6.07 0.46 18.38
N ASN A 32 5.80 -0.85 18.47
CA ASN A 32 5.85 -1.56 19.73
C ASN A 32 7.24 -1.58 20.34
N GLN A 33 8.29 -1.69 19.54
CA GLN A 33 9.68 -1.55 20.02
C GLN A 33 10.00 -0.13 20.48
N ALA A 34 9.53 0.87 19.74
CA ALA A 34 9.72 2.28 20.08
C ALA A 34 8.97 2.70 21.36
N LYS A 35 7.97 1.95 21.77
CA LYS A 35 7.16 2.19 22.96
C LYS A 35 7.99 2.26 24.25
N ASP A 36 9.09 1.53 24.32
CA ASP A 36 9.99 1.54 25.49
C ASP A 36 10.72 2.88 25.68
N TYR A 37 10.78 3.71 24.63
CA TYR A 37 11.50 4.98 24.62
C TYR A 37 10.58 6.19 24.81
N ASP A 38 9.40 6.15 24.24
CA ASP A 38 8.36 7.18 24.39
C ASP A 38 6.98 6.53 24.31
N VAL A 39 6.45 6.15 25.46
CA VAL A 39 5.17 5.42 25.55
C VAL A 39 4.03 6.25 24.99
N CYS A 40 3.96 7.52 25.30
CA CYS A 40 2.84 8.39 24.91
C CYS A 40 2.78 8.54 23.39
N MET A 41 3.89 8.90 22.77
CA MET A 41 3.95 9.12 21.33
C MET A 41 3.76 7.81 20.56
N ALA A 42 4.42 6.74 21.01
CA ALA A 42 4.28 5.43 20.38
C ALA A 42 2.83 4.91 20.45
N CYS A 43 2.18 5.03 21.60
CA CYS A 43 0.78 4.61 21.76
C CYS A 43 -0.17 5.44 20.87
N ASN A 44 0.07 6.72 20.72
CA ASN A 44 -0.71 7.57 19.81
C ASN A 44 -0.57 7.13 18.36
N LEU A 45 0.63 6.79 17.92
CA LEU A 45 0.89 6.30 16.56
C LEU A 45 0.28 4.91 16.33
N ILE A 46 0.37 4.02 17.31
CA ILE A 46 -0.26 2.70 17.26
C ILE A 46 -1.78 2.84 17.13
N ALA A 47 -2.38 3.70 17.92
CA ALA A 47 -3.82 3.96 17.87
C ALA A 47 -4.22 4.54 16.50
N LYS A 48 -3.44 5.44 15.93
CA LYS A 48 -3.67 6.01 14.61
C LYS A 48 -3.63 4.94 13.51
N VAL A 49 -2.63 4.04 13.56
CA VAL A 49 -2.53 2.92 12.63
C VAL A 49 -3.76 2.02 12.73
N ASN A 50 -4.11 1.60 13.93
CA ASN A 50 -5.22 0.67 14.16
C ASN A 50 -6.57 1.28 13.76
N PHE A 51 -6.76 2.57 13.95
CA PHE A 51 -8.01 3.27 13.62
C PHE A 51 -8.21 3.41 12.10
N HIS A 52 -7.14 3.71 11.36
CA HIS A 52 -7.23 4.03 9.94
C HIS A 52 -6.96 2.83 9.01
N ARG A 53 -6.36 1.77 9.55
CA ARG A 53 -6.01 0.60 8.76
C ARG A 53 -7.26 -0.10 8.24
N CYS A 54 -7.29 -0.39 6.93
CA CYS A 54 -8.31 -1.23 6.33
C CYS A 54 -7.70 -2.24 5.36
N VAL A 55 -8.43 -3.32 5.08
CA VAL A 55 -7.97 -4.37 4.16
C VAL A 55 -8.27 -3.93 2.73
N ILE A 56 -7.26 -4.05 1.87
CA ILE A 56 -7.38 -3.82 0.43
C ILE A 56 -7.57 -5.16 -0.28
N THR A 57 -8.60 -5.23 -1.09
CA THR A 57 -8.97 -6.43 -1.87
C THR A 57 -9.22 -6.05 -3.33
N SER A 58 -9.56 -7.04 -4.15
CA SER A 58 -9.89 -6.82 -5.56
C SER A 58 -11.06 -5.86 -5.80
N VAL A 59 -11.91 -5.66 -4.80
CA VAL A 59 -13.06 -4.74 -4.88
C VAL A 59 -12.76 -3.35 -4.30
N SER A 60 -11.58 -3.15 -3.74
CA SER A 60 -11.16 -1.87 -3.20
C SER A 60 -10.89 -0.86 -4.32
N THR A 61 -11.13 0.43 -4.03
CA THR A 61 -10.85 1.50 -4.98
C THR A 61 -9.38 1.94 -4.91
N THR A 62 -8.91 2.58 -5.97
CA THR A 62 -7.58 3.20 -5.98
C THR A 62 -7.45 4.29 -4.92
N GLY A 63 -8.54 5.02 -4.64
CA GLY A 63 -8.60 6.03 -3.58
C GLY A 63 -8.34 5.43 -2.20
N GLU A 64 -8.90 4.26 -1.91
CA GLU A 64 -8.65 3.54 -0.65
C GLU A 64 -7.19 3.15 -0.50
N VAL A 65 -6.55 2.67 -1.56
CA VAL A 65 -5.11 2.34 -1.56
C VAL A 65 -4.27 3.59 -1.27
N MET A 66 -4.59 4.70 -1.92
CA MET A 66 -3.86 5.96 -1.76
C MET A 66 -4.03 6.53 -0.35
N GLU A 67 -5.21 6.42 0.24
CA GLU A 67 -5.45 6.82 1.63
C GLU A 67 -4.62 6.00 2.61
N GLN A 68 -4.55 4.68 2.41
CA GLN A 68 -3.71 3.81 3.25
C GLN A 68 -2.24 4.20 3.15
N GLU A 69 -1.75 4.50 1.95
CA GLU A 69 -0.36 4.93 1.73
C GLU A 69 -0.06 6.27 2.39
N LYS A 70 -0.95 7.23 2.27
CA LYS A 70 -0.82 8.54 2.95
C LYS A 70 -0.77 8.38 4.46
N MET A 71 -1.57 7.49 5.01
CA MET A 71 -1.58 7.24 6.44
C MET A 71 -0.25 6.64 6.92
N ILE A 72 0.31 5.68 6.18
CA ILE A 72 1.63 5.12 6.48
C ILE A 72 2.70 6.22 6.43
N GLN A 73 2.69 7.06 5.41
CA GLN A 73 3.64 8.18 5.28
C GLN A 73 3.54 9.15 6.46
N SER A 74 2.33 9.50 6.86
CA SER A 74 2.08 10.37 8.01
C SER A 74 2.66 9.78 9.30
N VAL A 75 2.45 8.48 9.53
CA VAL A 75 2.99 7.79 10.71
C VAL A 75 4.51 7.73 10.66
N LEU A 76 5.09 7.46 9.50
CA LEU A 76 6.54 7.44 9.32
C LEU A 76 7.19 8.80 9.61
N GLU A 77 6.56 9.89 9.18
CA GLU A 77 7.04 11.24 9.45
C GLU A 77 7.03 11.55 10.96
N GLU A 78 5.96 11.18 11.65
CA GLU A 78 5.86 11.37 13.09
C GLU A 78 6.85 10.47 13.85
N LEU A 79 7.03 9.24 13.39
CA LEU A 79 8.02 8.31 13.95
C LEU A 79 9.45 8.83 13.76
N GLU A 80 9.75 9.44 12.63
CA GLU A 80 11.04 10.05 12.36
C GLU A 80 11.33 11.21 13.34
N LYS A 81 10.31 12.01 13.67
CA LYS A 81 10.42 13.06 14.69
C LYS A 81 10.72 12.47 16.08
N MET A 82 10.05 11.37 16.42
CA MET A 82 10.26 10.66 17.68
C MET A 82 11.70 10.11 17.77
N VAL A 83 12.22 9.54 16.69
CA VAL A 83 13.60 9.03 16.63
C VAL A 83 14.62 10.16 16.76
N ARG A 84 14.34 11.36 16.25
CA ARG A 84 15.22 12.53 16.45
C ARG A 84 15.29 12.96 17.92
N GLN A 85 14.19 12.82 18.66
CA GLN A 85 14.15 13.10 20.10
C GLN A 85 14.79 11.99 20.93
N HIS A 86 14.74 10.76 20.45
CA HIS A 86 15.25 9.56 21.10
C HIS A 86 16.16 8.76 20.14
N PRO A 87 17.37 9.28 19.83
CA PRO A 87 18.27 8.63 18.86
C PRO A 87 18.67 7.20 19.23
N GLU A 88 18.61 6.85 20.52
CA GLU A 88 18.89 5.52 21.04
C GLU A 88 17.95 4.43 20.47
N ILE A 89 16.81 4.80 19.91
CA ILE A 89 15.92 3.88 19.22
C ILE A 89 16.65 3.17 18.08
N ASN A 90 17.53 3.86 17.38
CA ASN A 90 18.31 3.30 16.27
C ASN A 90 19.27 2.18 16.71
N GLU A 91 19.60 2.10 17.98
CA GLU A 91 20.45 1.05 18.53
C GLU A 91 19.66 -0.23 18.83
N ASN A 92 18.34 -0.15 18.85
CA ASN A 92 17.48 -1.31 19.06
C ASN A 92 17.45 -2.14 17.75
N LYS A 93 18.00 -3.35 17.82
CA LYS A 93 18.14 -4.24 16.66
C LYS A 93 16.79 -4.69 16.10
N ASP A 94 15.83 -4.96 16.96
CA ASP A 94 14.48 -5.38 16.53
C ASP A 94 13.75 -4.24 15.83
N TYR A 95 13.84 -3.02 16.37
CA TYR A 95 13.31 -1.83 15.72
C TYR A 95 13.89 -1.64 14.32
N SER A 96 15.22 -1.69 14.20
CA SER A 96 15.91 -1.54 12.92
C SER A 96 15.50 -2.61 11.91
N LYS A 97 15.36 -3.84 12.37
CA LYS A 97 14.93 -4.97 11.54
C LYS A 97 13.51 -4.79 11.02
N PHE A 98 12.58 -4.34 11.86
CA PHE A 98 11.21 -4.06 11.45
C PHE A 98 11.14 -2.87 10.48
N MET A 99 11.94 -1.83 10.69
CA MET A 99 11.98 -0.68 9.78
C MET A 99 12.59 -1.03 8.42
N GLU A 100 13.58 -1.90 8.38
CA GLU A 100 14.09 -2.46 7.11
C GLU A 100 13.00 -3.22 6.35
N ALA A 101 12.18 -3.98 7.06
CA ALA A 101 11.04 -4.67 6.47
C ALA A 101 9.98 -3.70 5.95
N VAL A 102 9.68 -2.61 6.67
CA VAL A 102 8.77 -1.54 6.20
C VAL A 102 9.26 -0.97 4.87
N ASP A 103 10.54 -0.66 4.77
CA ASP A 103 11.13 -0.14 3.54
C ASP A 103 11.11 -1.16 2.40
N SER A 104 11.40 -2.42 2.70
CA SER A 104 11.38 -3.51 1.73
C SER A 104 9.97 -3.71 1.14
N TYR A 105 8.94 -3.77 1.98
CA TYR A 105 7.55 -3.87 1.52
C TYR A 105 7.13 -2.61 0.76
N GLY A 106 7.63 -1.45 1.12
CA GLY A 106 7.39 -0.22 0.37
C GLY A 106 7.95 -0.26 -1.05
N ARG A 107 9.16 -0.81 -1.24
CA ARG A 107 9.74 -1.02 -2.58
C ARG A 107 8.95 -2.04 -3.39
N MET A 108 8.54 -3.14 -2.76
CA MET A 108 7.68 -4.14 -3.40
C MET A 108 6.35 -3.53 -3.83
N LEU A 109 5.79 -2.65 -3.01
CA LEU A 109 4.55 -1.93 -3.30
C LEU A 109 4.70 -1.01 -4.52
N GLN A 110 5.83 -0.32 -4.67
CA GLN A 110 6.12 0.48 -5.86
C GLN A 110 6.13 -0.38 -7.12
N THR A 111 6.79 -1.54 -7.08
CA THR A 111 6.81 -2.48 -8.20
C THR A 111 5.40 -2.98 -8.53
N SER A 112 4.62 -3.34 -7.52
CA SER A 112 3.24 -3.81 -7.71
C SER A 112 2.33 -2.72 -8.27
N THR A 113 2.56 -1.46 -7.91
CA THR A 113 1.85 -0.31 -8.49
C THR A 113 2.13 -0.17 -9.99
N LEU A 114 3.40 -0.34 -10.40
CA LEU A 114 3.77 -0.32 -11.82
C LEU A 114 3.10 -1.48 -12.58
N ILE A 115 3.08 -2.66 -12.01
CA ILE A 115 2.42 -3.84 -12.60
C ILE A 115 0.91 -3.61 -12.72
N TYR A 116 0.28 -3.05 -11.68
CA TYR A 116 -1.13 -2.68 -11.70
C TYR A 116 -1.44 -1.70 -12.84
N ASN A 117 -0.68 -0.61 -12.92
CA ASN A 117 -0.88 0.41 -13.96
C ASN A 117 -0.67 -0.14 -15.38
N ASP A 118 0.31 -1.05 -15.56
CA ASP A 118 0.50 -1.75 -16.84
C ASP A 118 -0.70 -2.62 -17.18
N SER A 119 -1.21 -3.38 -16.24
CA SER A 119 -2.40 -4.23 -16.41
C SER A 119 -3.64 -3.40 -16.74
N VAL A 120 -3.82 -2.25 -16.08
CA VAL A 120 -4.90 -1.30 -16.37
C VAL A 120 -4.77 -0.75 -17.79
N THR A 121 -3.56 -0.38 -18.20
CA THR A 121 -3.29 0.12 -19.56
C THR A 121 -3.71 -0.91 -20.61
N LYS A 122 -3.29 -2.16 -20.44
CA LYS A 122 -3.62 -3.26 -21.35
C LYS A 122 -5.13 -3.50 -21.39
N PHE A 123 -5.78 -3.52 -20.25
CA PHE A 123 -7.23 -3.72 -20.14
C PHE A 123 -7.99 -2.57 -20.80
N ASN A 124 -7.67 -1.34 -20.49
CA ASN A 124 -8.36 -0.16 -21.03
C ASN A 124 -8.16 -0.05 -22.56
N ARG A 125 -6.96 -0.38 -23.03
CA ARG A 125 -6.68 -0.40 -24.49
C ARG A 125 -7.55 -1.46 -25.19
N ALA A 126 -7.69 -2.64 -24.62
CA ALA A 126 -8.54 -3.70 -25.17
C ALA A 126 -10.02 -3.29 -25.17
N VAL A 127 -10.49 -2.66 -24.09
CA VAL A 127 -11.88 -2.16 -24.00
C VAL A 127 -12.18 -1.08 -25.04
N CYS A 128 -11.20 -0.23 -25.37
CA CYS A 128 -11.34 0.87 -26.34
C CYS A 128 -11.30 0.39 -27.79
N MET A 129 -10.86 -0.83 -28.10
CA MET A 129 -10.91 -1.38 -29.46
C MET A 129 -12.36 -1.66 -29.84
N ILE A 130 -12.79 -1.23 -31.05
CA ILE A 130 -14.21 -1.23 -31.44
C ILE A 130 -14.90 -2.59 -31.25
N PRO A 131 -14.41 -3.74 -31.74
CA PRO A 131 -15.09 -5.00 -31.50
C PRO A 131 -15.09 -5.43 -30.05
N ALA A 132 -13.96 -5.26 -29.35
CA ALA A 132 -13.83 -5.58 -27.95
C ALA A 132 -14.67 -4.64 -27.07
N LYS A 133 -14.78 -3.37 -27.43
CA LYS A 133 -15.59 -2.37 -26.72
C LYS A 133 -17.07 -2.74 -26.70
N LEU A 134 -17.61 -3.21 -27.83
CA LEU A 134 -19.00 -3.68 -27.92
C LEU A 134 -19.24 -4.89 -27.01
N ILE A 135 -18.33 -5.85 -27.02
CA ILE A 135 -18.38 -7.05 -26.16
C ILE A 135 -18.27 -6.63 -24.68
N ALA A 136 -17.34 -5.75 -24.37
CA ALA A 136 -17.14 -5.27 -22.99
C ALA A 136 -18.38 -4.54 -22.45
N GLY A 137 -19.05 -3.74 -23.28
CA GLY A 137 -20.31 -3.09 -22.91
C GLY A 137 -21.41 -4.08 -22.57
N ILE A 138 -21.54 -5.16 -23.34
CA ILE A 138 -22.49 -6.25 -23.09
C ILE A 138 -22.13 -7.00 -21.81
N MET A 139 -20.84 -7.24 -21.55
CA MET A 139 -20.36 -7.98 -20.39
C MET A 139 -20.23 -7.11 -19.13
N GLY A 140 -20.44 -5.80 -19.23
CA GLY A 140 -20.35 -4.87 -18.11
C GLY A 140 -18.93 -4.46 -17.72
N PHE A 141 -17.92 -4.71 -18.54
CA PHE A 141 -16.55 -4.24 -18.28
C PHE A 141 -16.44 -2.74 -18.55
N GLN A 142 -15.72 -2.06 -17.67
CA GLN A 142 -15.43 -0.62 -17.76
C GLN A 142 -13.95 -0.37 -17.64
N GLN A 143 -13.50 0.81 -18.10
CA GLN A 143 -12.11 1.22 -17.93
C GLN A 143 -11.75 1.36 -16.46
N CYS A 144 -10.55 0.92 -16.11
CA CYS A 144 -10.02 1.00 -14.76
C CYS A 144 -9.28 2.31 -14.53
N SER A 145 -9.23 2.74 -13.27
CA SER A 145 -8.46 3.91 -12.84
C SER A 145 -6.99 3.56 -12.62
N TYR A 146 -6.12 4.53 -12.86
CA TYR A 146 -4.69 4.41 -12.57
C TYR A 146 -4.40 4.79 -11.12
N LEU A 147 -3.32 4.23 -10.59
CA LEU A 147 -2.73 4.65 -9.31
C LEU A 147 -1.62 5.67 -9.56
N GLU A 148 -1.51 6.66 -8.66
CA GLU A 148 -0.33 7.52 -8.62
C GLU A 148 0.88 6.73 -8.14
N ASN A 149 2.07 7.14 -8.59
CA ASN A 149 3.30 6.48 -8.16
C ASN A 149 3.48 6.63 -6.65
N ILE A 150 3.57 5.50 -5.98
CA ILE A 150 3.80 5.43 -4.55
C ILE A 150 5.29 5.61 -4.30
N ARG A 151 5.64 6.55 -3.41
CA ARG A 151 7.03 6.84 -3.04
C ARG A 151 7.37 6.17 -1.72
N CYS A 152 8.49 5.47 -1.70
CA CYS A 152 9.11 5.00 -0.46
C CYS A 152 10.01 6.08 0.12
N LYS A 153 9.90 6.29 1.40
CA LYS A 153 10.90 7.07 2.15
C LYS A 153 11.84 6.14 2.90
#